data_a35e530b820bf24536561b40537cfbb3
#
_entry.id   a35e530b820bf24536561b40537cfbb3
#
_cell.length_a   1.000
_cell.length_b   1.000
_cell.length_c   1.000
_cell.angle_alpha   90.00
_cell.angle_beta   90.00
_cell.angle_gamma   90.00
#
_symmetry.space_group_name_H-M   'P 1'
#
loop_
_entity.id
_entity.type
_entity.pdbx_description
1 polymer ?
#
loop_
_entity_poly.entity_id
_entity_poly.type
_entity_poly.pdbx_seq_one_letter_code
_entity_poly.pdbx_strand_id
1 'polypeptide(L)' 'MAKEAPEPKTQVIAETDEYLAWRADEPDGEVTYHLELNNVTLHFFQEEWDEFLKLARALK' A
#
# COMPACT_ATOMS: atom_id res chain seq x y z
N MET A 1 -3.13 -31.28 2.13
CA MET A 1 -2.56 -30.19 2.50
C MET A 1 -3.49 -29.25 3.10
N ALA A 2 -3.03 -28.64 3.98
CA ALA A 2 -3.87 -27.75 4.66
C ALA A 2 -4.25 -26.63 3.79
N LYS A 3 -5.45 -26.15 4.00
CA LYS A 3 -5.87 -25.08 3.27
C LYS A 3 -5.60 -23.90 4.04
N GLU A 4 -4.84 -23.04 3.55
CA GLU A 4 -4.61 -21.85 4.26
C GLU A 4 -5.66 -20.86 4.01
N ALA A 5 -5.81 -19.95 4.92
CA ALA A 5 -6.67 -18.83 4.70
C ALA A 5 -6.17 -18.06 3.50
N PRO A 6 -7.07 -17.43 2.78
CA PRO A 6 -6.63 -16.62 1.64
C PRO A 6 -5.69 -15.54 2.09
N GLU A 7 -4.70 -15.28 1.30
CA GLU A 7 -3.74 -14.26 1.59
C GLU A 7 -3.99 -13.05 0.75
N PRO A 8 -3.67 -11.87 1.25
CA PRO A 8 -3.80 -10.67 0.43
C PRO A 8 -2.86 -10.76 -0.76
N LYS A 9 -3.33 -10.26 -1.87
CA LYS A 9 -2.47 -10.14 -3.03
C LYS A 9 -1.80 -8.80 -2.98
N THR A 10 -0.50 -8.81 -3.12
CA THR A 10 0.26 -7.57 -3.06
C THR A 10 0.82 -7.23 -4.41
N GLN A 11 0.96 -5.95 -4.64
CA GLN A 11 1.47 -5.46 -5.92
C GLN A 11 2.27 -4.21 -5.65
N VAL A 12 3.52 -4.21 -6.11
CA VAL A 12 4.36 -3.04 -5.96
C VAL A 12 3.86 -1.97 -6.92
N ILE A 13 3.64 -0.78 -6.39
CA ILE A 13 3.17 0.34 -7.19
C ILE A 13 4.34 1.18 -7.67
N ALA A 14 5.28 1.45 -6.77
CA ALA A 14 6.43 2.29 -7.10
C ALA A 14 7.54 1.97 -6.13
N GLU A 15 8.74 2.23 -6.56
CA GLU A 15 9.90 1.85 -5.76
C GLU A 15 11.07 2.76 -6.12
N THR A 16 11.76 3.19 -5.10
CA THR A 16 13.03 3.88 -5.29
C THR A 16 14.10 3.09 -4.54
N ASP A 17 15.29 3.63 -4.47
CA ASP A 17 16.36 2.94 -3.78
C ASP A 17 16.03 2.69 -2.32
N GLU A 18 15.28 3.59 -1.70
CA GLU A 18 15.05 3.48 -0.27
C GLU A 18 13.58 3.43 0.13
N TYR A 19 12.68 3.74 -0.79
CA TYR A 19 11.25 3.80 -0.47
C TYR A 19 10.50 2.82 -1.36
N LEU A 20 9.38 2.34 -0.84
CA LEU A 20 8.58 1.35 -1.54
C LEU A 20 7.12 1.64 -1.27
N ALA A 21 6.33 1.64 -2.33
CA ALA A 21 4.88 1.75 -2.20
C ALA A 21 4.24 0.52 -2.80
N TRP A 22 3.31 -0.08 -2.08
CA TRP A 22 2.64 -1.28 -2.59
C TRP A 22 1.21 -1.31 -2.09
N ARG A 23 0.43 -2.11 -2.76
CA ARG A 23 -0.97 -2.23 -2.39
C ARG A 23 -1.26 -3.67 -2.08
N ALA A 24 -2.25 -3.89 -1.23
CA ALA A 24 -2.70 -5.21 -0.87
C ALA A 24 -4.19 -5.32 -1.12
N ASP A 25 -4.58 -6.35 -1.86
CA ASP A 25 -5.98 -6.66 -2.06
C ASP A 25 -6.35 -7.71 -1.03
N GLU A 26 -7.16 -7.30 -0.05
CA GLU A 26 -7.50 -8.19 1.03
C GLU A 26 -8.56 -9.19 0.61
N PRO A 27 -8.58 -10.35 1.25
CA PRO A 27 -9.57 -11.36 0.86
C PRO A 27 -11.01 -10.91 1.02
N ASP A 28 -11.27 -9.95 1.91
CA ASP A 28 -12.63 -9.48 2.10
C ASP A 28 -13.01 -8.40 1.11
N GLY A 29 -12.16 -8.12 0.14
CA GLY A 29 -12.48 -7.14 -0.88
C GLY A 29 -11.95 -5.76 -0.63
N GLU A 30 -11.36 -5.53 0.52
CA GLU A 30 -10.79 -4.23 0.81
C GLU A 30 -9.43 -4.09 0.17
N VAL A 31 -9.08 -2.85 -0.14
CA VAL A 31 -7.77 -2.55 -0.71
C VAL A 31 -7.06 -1.60 0.25
N THR A 32 -5.84 -1.94 0.59
CA THR A 32 -5.03 -1.08 1.42
C THR A 32 -3.75 -0.74 0.68
N TYR A 33 -3.20 0.39 1.05
CA TYR A 33 -1.97 0.88 0.44
C TYR A 33 -0.92 1.06 1.52
N HIS A 34 0.30 0.76 1.19
CA HIS A 34 1.38 0.79 2.15
C HIS A 34 2.54 1.58 1.58
N LEU A 35 3.08 2.45 2.39
CA LEU A 35 4.21 3.27 1.99
C LEU A 35 5.33 2.99 2.97
N GLU A 36 6.36 2.33 2.50
CA GLU A 36 7.45 1.90 3.35
C GLU A 36 8.61 2.85 3.17
N LEU A 37 8.91 3.58 4.20
CA LEU A 37 10.03 4.49 4.19
C LEU A 37 11.16 3.85 4.99
N ASN A 38 12.20 4.60 5.26
CA ASN A 38 13.38 3.99 5.88
C ASN A 38 13.06 3.29 7.18
N ASN A 39 12.38 3.98 8.06
CA ASN A 39 12.15 3.41 9.38
C ASN A 39 10.69 3.50 9.80
N VAL A 40 9.79 3.63 8.85
CA VAL A 40 8.39 3.70 9.17
C VAL A 40 7.60 3.19 7.97
N THR A 41 6.50 2.52 8.26
CA THR A 41 5.59 2.08 7.21
C THR A 41 4.23 2.68 7.50
N LEU A 42 3.68 3.36 6.52
CA LEU A 42 2.37 3.99 6.63
C LEU A 42 1.36 3.13 5.92
N HIS A 43 0.16 3.07 6.47
CA HIS A 43 -0.92 2.27 5.93
C HIS A 43 -2.09 3.19 5.62
N PHE A 44 -2.70 2.98 4.46
CA PHE A 44 -3.79 3.84 4.01
C PHE A 44 -4.93 2.98 3.51
N PHE A 45 -6.17 3.42 3.75
CA PHE A 45 -7.30 2.93 3.00
C PHE A 45 -7.42 3.74 1.73
N GLN A 46 -8.33 3.34 0.86
CA GLN A 46 -8.43 3.95 -0.46
C GLN A 46 -8.60 5.47 -0.39
N GLU A 47 -9.50 5.93 0.45
CA GLU A 47 -9.75 7.36 0.53
C GLU A 47 -8.56 8.11 1.07
N GLU A 48 -7.89 7.51 2.04
CA GLU A 48 -6.70 8.13 2.60
C GLU A 48 -5.57 8.17 1.59
N TRP A 49 -5.46 7.12 0.79
CA TRP A 49 -4.45 7.07 -0.24
C TRP A 49 -4.69 8.14 -1.28
N ASP A 50 -5.96 8.32 -1.68
CA ASP A 50 -6.30 9.35 -2.65
C ASP A 50 -5.92 10.72 -2.12
N GLU A 51 -6.18 10.97 -0.84
CA GLU A 51 -5.84 12.25 -0.24
C GLU A 51 -4.33 12.44 -0.18
N PHE A 52 -3.61 11.38 0.15
CA PHE A 52 -2.16 11.45 0.17
C PHE A 52 -1.60 11.79 -1.21
N LEU A 53 -2.17 11.20 -2.24
CA LEU A 53 -1.70 11.48 -3.59
C LEU A 53 -1.95 12.93 -3.98
N LYS A 54 -3.05 13.50 -3.53
CA LYS A 54 -3.29 14.91 -3.77
C LYS A 54 -2.21 15.76 -3.13
N LEU A 55 -1.86 15.44 -1.90
CA LEU A 55 -0.81 16.16 -1.22
C LEU A 55 0.52 15.99 -1.94
N ALA A 56 0.83 14.78 -2.34
CA ALA A 56 2.10 14.50 -2.98
C ALA A 56 2.23 15.27 -4.28
N ARG A 57 1.13 15.37 -5.04
CA ARG A 57 1.19 16.11 -6.28
C ARG A 57 1.39 17.58 -6.07
N ALA A 58 1.00 18.09 -4.92
CA ALA A 58 1.18 19.50 -4.60
C ALA A 58 2.58 19.81 -4.12
N LEU A 59 3.35 18.80 -3.80
CA LEU A 59 4.73 19.02 -3.37
C LEU A 59 5.61 19.28 -4.57
N LYS A 60 6.58 20.12 -4.40
CA LYS A 60 7.47 20.43 -5.49
C LYS A 60 8.91 20.25 -5.12
#